data_8048bf7033dbdbbfae3aef3491792a9e
#
_entry.id   8048bf7033dbdbbfae3aef3491792a9e
#
_cell.length_a   1.000
_cell.length_b   1.000
_cell.length_c   1.000
_cell.angle_alpha   90.00
_cell.angle_beta   90.00
_cell.angle_gamma   90.00
#
_symmetry.space_group_name_H-M   'P 1'
#
loop_
_entity.id
_entity.type
_entity.pdbx_description
1 polymer ?
#
loop_
_entity_poly.entity_id
_entity_poly.type
_entity_poly.pdbx_seq_one_letter_code
_entity_poly.pdbx_strand_id
1 'polypeptide(L)'
;MEWNDDAIVLAARRHGETDIILETLTREHGRHLGLVHGGASRRVKSALLPGNSLSAIWRARLSEHLGSFAIELRRERAGAFLESRVALTGLNAFTAVAREVLPEHESHAPVYEAAEILLDAIAASEFSHWAPLYVRWEMGVLDALGFGLDLSRCAATGRTHDLHYVSPRSGRAVSAEAGGPYRDRLFRLPGFLAGARDTPIDRNDIEAGLRLTGFFLLERVLGPHQRQIPAARSRLDALAGRESA
;
A
#
# COMPACT_ATOMS: atom_id res chain seq x y z
N MET A 1 -12.52 -21.75 -16.07
CA MET A 1 -11.20 -21.13 -15.97
C MET A 1 -10.58 -21.47 -14.62
N GLU A 2 -9.26 -21.68 -14.59
CA GLU A 2 -8.54 -22.00 -13.38
C GLU A 2 -7.13 -21.42 -13.46
N TRP A 3 -6.63 -20.92 -12.35
CA TRP A 3 -5.25 -20.46 -12.18
C TRP A 3 -4.77 -20.69 -10.74
N ASN A 4 -3.45 -20.71 -10.55
CA ASN A 4 -2.78 -20.79 -9.26
C ASN A 4 -1.85 -19.58 -9.11
N ASP A 5 -1.85 -18.95 -7.93
CA ASP A 5 -1.06 -17.76 -7.67
C ASP A 5 -0.73 -17.59 -6.19
N ASP A 6 0.27 -16.78 -5.90
CA ASP A 6 0.55 -16.27 -4.57
C ASP A 6 -0.36 -15.08 -4.25
N ALA A 7 -0.91 -15.05 -3.05
CA ALA A 7 -1.94 -14.09 -2.67
C ALA A 7 -1.72 -13.54 -1.26
N ILE A 8 -1.94 -12.25 -1.08
CA ILE A 8 -2.05 -11.58 0.23
C ILE A 8 -3.52 -11.41 0.56
N VAL A 9 -3.94 -11.78 1.76
CA VAL A 9 -5.32 -11.56 2.24
C VAL A 9 -5.53 -10.07 2.52
N LEU A 10 -6.46 -9.44 1.80
CA LEU A 10 -6.89 -8.06 2.04
C LEU A 10 -8.09 -7.98 2.97
N ALA A 11 -9.10 -8.84 2.73
CA ALA A 11 -10.30 -8.91 3.54
C ALA A 11 -10.96 -10.29 3.45
N ALA A 12 -11.68 -10.66 4.51
CA ALA A 12 -12.52 -11.85 4.55
C ALA A 12 -13.85 -11.51 5.20
N ARG A 13 -14.97 -11.83 4.55
CA ARG A 13 -16.33 -11.59 5.06
C ARG A 13 -17.18 -12.83 5.00
N ARG A 14 -17.99 -13.07 6.01
CA ARG A 14 -18.91 -14.22 6.03
C ARG A 14 -19.88 -14.16 4.86
N HIS A 15 -20.14 -15.31 4.29
CA HIS A 15 -21.15 -15.55 3.27
C HIS A 15 -21.95 -16.79 3.63
N GLY A 16 -23.24 -16.61 3.93
CA GLY A 16 -24.05 -17.70 4.49
C GLY A 16 -23.53 -18.20 5.84
N GLU A 17 -23.74 -19.49 6.12
CA GLU A 17 -23.41 -20.09 7.41
C GLU A 17 -21.95 -20.56 7.49
N THR A 18 -21.42 -21.13 6.40
CA THR A 18 -20.15 -21.86 6.38
C THR A 18 -19.06 -21.19 5.55
N ASP A 19 -19.42 -20.35 4.59
CA ASP A 19 -18.50 -19.85 3.58
C ASP A 19 -17.98 -18.44 3.88
N ILE A 20 -16.88 -18.09 3.24
CA ILE A 20 -16.25 -16.77 3.32
C ILE A 20 -16.05 -16.24 1.90
N ILE A 21 -16.42 -14.99 1.64
CA ILE A 21 -15.91 -14.25 0.49
C ILE A 21 -14.56 -13.69 0.90
N LEU A 22 -13.54 -14.15 0.20
CA LEU A 22 -12.14 -13.74 0.37
C LEU A 22 -11.79 -12.71 -0.71
N GLU A 23 -11.16 -11.62 -0.31
CA GLU A 23 -10.55 -10.62 -1.18
C GLU A 23 -9.04 -10.66 -1.00
N THR A 24 -8.32 -10.81 -2.10
CA THR A 24 -6.86 -10.95 -2.13
C THR A 24 -6.22 -9.96 -3.08
N LEU A 25 -4.94 -9.64 -2.81
CA LEU A 25 -4.02 -9.12 -3.82
C LEU A 25 -3.15 -10.30 -4.27
N THR A 26 -3.24 -10.68 -5.53
CA THR A 26 -2.45 -11.76 -6.12
C THR A 26 -1.30 -11.19 -6.95
N ARG A 27 -0.28 -11.99 -7.19
CA ARG A 27 0.93 -11.56 -7.89
C ARG A 27 0.67 -11.32 -9.37
N GLU A 28 0.04 -12.30 -10.04
CA GLU A 28 -0.12 -12.31 -11.51
C GLU A 28 -1.55 -11.96 -11.96
N HIS A 29 -2.55 -12.00 -11.05
CA HIS A 29 -3.96 -11.76 -11.38
C HIS A 29 -4.54 -10.54 -10.67
N GLY A 30 -3.71 -9.75 -9.96
CA GLY A 30 -4.12 -8.51 -9.30
C GLY A 30 -5.07 -8.71 -8.13
N ARG A 31 -5.89 -7.70 -7.85
CA ARG A 31 -6.92 -7.79 -6.81
C ARG A 31 -8.06 -8.70 -7.27
N HIS A 32 -8.37 -9.74 -6.49
CA HIS A 32 -9.32 -10.78 -6.87
C HIS A 32 -10.20 -11.21 -5.70
N LEU A 33 -11.48 -11.49 -6.02
CA LEU A 33 -12.44 -12.00 -5.07
C LEU A 33 -12.79 -13.46 -5.41
N GLY A 34 -13.14 -14.22 -4.38
CA GLY A 34 -13.61 -15.58 -4.56
C GLY A 34 -14.21 -16.16 -3.27
N LEU A 35 -15.02 -17.20 -3.42
CA LEU A 35 -15.65 -17.91 -2.32
C LEU A 35 -14.71 -18.98 -1.77
N VAL A 36 -14.50 -19.01 -0.46
CA VAL A 36 -13.83 -20.11 0.23
C VAL A 36 -14.90 -20.96 0.91
N HIS A 37 -15.17 -22.14 0.36
CA HIS A 37 -16.11 -23.08 0.93
C HIS A 37 -15.64 -23.61 2.29
N GLY A 38 -16.53 -23.63 3.28
CA GLY A 38 -16.18 -24.01 4.65
C GLY A 38 -15.17 -23.08 5.33
N GLY A 39 -14.94 -21.87 4.77
CA GLY A 39 -13.98 -20.89 5.28
C GLY A 39 -14.29 -20.38 6.69
N ALA A 40 -15.54 -20.52 7.16
CA ALA A 40 -15.92 -20.14 8.52
C ALA A 40 -15.44 -21.14 9.58
N SER A 41 -14.93 -22.32 9.19
CA SER A 41 -14.35 -23.30 10.13
C SER A 41 -13.13 -22.72 10.84
N ARG A 42 -12.92 -23.12 12.11
CA ARG A 42 -11.83 -22.61 12.96
C ARG A 42 -10.46 -22.76 12.31
N ARG A 43 -10.23 -23.88 11.61
CA ARG A 43 -8.95 -24.21 10.95
C ARG A 43 -8.66 -23.27 9.77
N VAL A 44 -9.66 -22.98 8.94
CA VAL A 44 -9.48 -22.17 7.73
C VAL A 44 -9.50 -20.68 8.05
N LYS A 45 -10.36 -20.27 9.01
CA LYS A 45 -10.55 -18.87 9.38
C LYS A 45 -9.27 -18.16 9.80
N SER A 46 -8.34 -18.83 10.49
CA SER A 46 -7.06 -18.22 10.89
C SER A 46 -6.17 -17.89 9.69
N ALA A 47 -6.19 -18.73 8.64
CA ALA A 47 -5.44 -18.47 7.43
C ALA A 47 -5.98 -17.25 6.66
N LEU A 48 -7.29 -16.97 6.78
CA LEU A 48 -7.98 -15.87 6.09
C LEU A 48 -7.89 -14.52 6.78
N LEU A 49 -7.04 -14.38 7.80
CA LEU A 49 -6.81 -13.09 8.45
C LEU A 49 -6.03 -12.14 7.54
N PRO A 50 -6.41 -10.85 7.47
CA PRO A 50 -5.70 -9.88 6.65
C PRO A 50 -4.19 -9.83 6.96
N GLY A 51 -3.39 -9.65 5.91
CA GLY A 51 -1.94 -9.62 5.98
C GLY A 51 -1.24 -10.98 5.90
N ASN A 52 -1.97 -12.09 6.02
CA ASN A 52 -1.43 -13.42 5.75
C ASN A 52 -1.19 -13.62 4.25
N SER A 53 -0.17 -14.44 3.90
CA SER A 53 0.07 -14.85 2.51
C SER A 53 -0.38 -16.29 2.30
N LEU A 54 -1.00 -16.53 1.17
CA LEU A 54 -1.59 -17.80 0.76
C LEU A 54 -1.00 -18.25 -0.58
N SER A 55 -0.98 -19.56 -0.83
CA SER A 55 -1.09 -20.11 -2.18
C SER A 55 -2.58 -20.30 -2.48
N ALA A 56 -3.06 -19.75 -3.58
CA ALA A 56 -4.47 -19.71 -3.92
C ALA A 56 -4.73 -20.31 -5.30
N ILE A 57 -5.63 -21.28 -5.39
CA ILE A 57 -6.15 -21.78 -6.66
C ILE A 57 -7.55 -21.23 -6.83
N TRP A 58 -7.75 -20.42 -7.85
CA TRP A 58 -9.05 -19.85 -8.19
C TRP A 58 -9.69 -20.61 -9.34
N ARG A 59 -11.01 -20.83 -9.24
CA ARG A 59 -11.81 -21.53 -10.24
C ARG A 59 -13.12 -20.83 -10.46
N ALA A 60 -13.48 -20.59 -11.73
CA ALA A 60 -14.81 -20.12 -12.09
C ALA A 60 -15.22 -20.64 -13.46
N ARG A 61 -16.51 -20.62 -13.75
CA ARG A 61 -17.04 -20.97 -15.06
C ARG A 61 -16.68 -19.90 -16.11
N LEU A 62 -16.81 -18.62 -15.73
CA LEU A 62 -16.43 -17.44 -16.53
C LEU A 62 -15.56 -16.52 -15.71
N SER A 63 -14.72 -15.73 -16.38
CA SER A 63 -13.75 -14.83 -15.72
C SER A 63 -14.39 -13.75 -14.86
N GLU A 64 -15.56 -13.26 -15.25
CA GLU A 64 -16.31 -12.24 -14.51
C GLU A 64 -17.11 -12.80 -13.32
N HIS A 65 -17.14 -14.11 -13.13
CA HIS A 65 -17.81 -14.69 -11.96
C HIS A 65 -16.93 -14.57 -10.71
N LEU A 66 -17.57 -14.49 -9.54
CA LEU A 66 -16.88 -14.48 -8.25
C LEU A 66 -15.91 -15.66 -8.09
N GLY A 67 -16.26 -16.84 -8.63
CA GLY A 67 -15.46 -18.04 -8.52
C GLY A 67 -15.29 -18.55 -7.09
N SER A 68 -14.41 -19.53 -6.95
CA SER A 68 -14.05 -20.10 -5.66
C SER A 68 -12.55 -20.24 -5.51
N PHE A 69 -12.06 -20.05 -4.29
CA PHE A 69 -10.68 -20.29 -3.90
C PHE A 69 -10.52 -21.60 -3.14
N ALA A 70 -9.54 -22.42 -3.56
CA ALA A 70 -8.87 -23.37 -2.67
C ALA A 70 -7.56 -22.72 -2.21
N ILE A 71 -7.30 -22.74 -0.90
CA ILE A 71 -6.21 -21.98 -0.31
C ILE A 71 -5.30 -22.86 0.56
N GLU A 72 -4.02 -22.47 0.61
CA GLU A 72 -3.04 -22.99 1.56
C GLU A 72 -2.29 -21.81 2.20
N LEU A 73 -2.16 -21.82 3.53
CA LEU A 73 -1.41 -20.81 4.27
C LEU A 73 0.09 -20.95 3.97
N ARG A 74 0.71 -19.89 3.43
CA ARG A 74 2.16 -19.83 3.18
C ARG A 74 2.91 -19.10 4.27
N ARG A 75 2.37 -17.96 4.70
CA ARG A 75 2.98 -17.14 5.76
C ARG A 75 1.92 -16.56 6.67
N GLU A 76 2.06 -16.81 7.94
CA GLU A 76 1.24 -16.21 8.98
C GLU A 76 1.91 -14.94 9.51
N ARG A 77 1.17 -13.84 9.56
CA ARG A 77 1.58 -12.55 10.15
C ARG A 77 0.54 -12.00 11.11
N ALA A 78 -0.68 -12.51 11.04
CA ALA A 78 -1.83 -11.94 11.75
C ALA A 78 -1.62 -11.86 13.27
N GLY A 79 -0.90 -12.82 13.87
CA GLY A 79 -0.55 -12.79 15.28
C GLY A 79 0.23 -11.52 15.66
N ALA A 80 1.31 -11.23 14.94
CA ALA A 80 2.14 -10.06 15.17
C ALA A 80 1.38 -8.73 15.02
N PHE A 81 0.47 -8.64 14.06
CA PHE A 81 -0.37 -7.45 13.88
C PHE A 81 -1.32 -7.21 15.06
N LEU A 82 -1.85 -8.27 15.66
CA LEU A 82 -2.78 -8.17 16.77
C LEU A 82 -2.10 -7.78 18.09
N GLU A 83 -0.81 -8.06 18.23
CA GLU A 83 -0.01 -7.72 19.41
C GLU A 83 0.40 -6.24 19.45
N SER A 84 0.40 -5.54 18.31
CA SER A 84 0.82 -4.15 18.20
C SER A 84 -0.24 -3.26 17.58
N ARG A 85 -0.70 -2.26 18.35
CA ARG A 85 -1.62 -1.22 17.84
C ARG A 85 -1.05 -0.46 16.65
N VAL A 86 0.26 -0.23 16.66
CA VAL A 86 0.99 0.46 15.58
C VAL A 86 1.02 -0.41 14.33
N ALA A 87 1.38 -1.69 14.46
CA ALA A 87 1.38 -2.64 13.36
C ALA A 87 -0.03 -2.83 12.76
N LEU A 88 -1.05 -2.96 13.62
CA LEU A 88 -2.44 -3.06 13.19
C LEU A 88 -2.91 -1.80 12.43
N THR A 89 -2.43 -0.61 12.83
CA THR A 89 -2.72 0.63 12.09
C THR A 89 -2.11 0.60 10.70
N GLY A 90 -0.86 0.13 10.56
CA GLY A 90 -0.17 -0.05 9.27
C GLY A 90 -0.88 -1.05 8.37
N LEU A 91 -1.23 -2.23 8.89
CA LEU A 91 -1.99 -3.26 8.16
C LEU A 91 -3.34 -2.72 7.65
N ASN A 92 -4.10 -2.05 8.53
CA ASN A 92 -5.40 -1.49 8.16
C ASN A 92 -5.28 -0.39 7.10
N ALA A 93 -4.24 0.43 7.17
CA ALA A 93 -3.96 1.44 6.14
C ALA A 93 -3.61 0.77 4.80
N PHE A 94 -2.71 -0.22 4.82
CA PHE A 94 -2.33 -1.00 3.64
C PHE A 94 -3.55 -1.64 2.97
N THR A 95 -4.32 -2.43 3.71
CA THR A 95 -5.48 -3.14 3.15
C THR A 95 -6.54 -2.20 2.61
N ALA A 96 -6.79 -1.08 3.30
CA ALA A 96 -7.78 -0.10 2.88
C ALA A 96 -7.35 0.62 1.58
N VAL A 97 -6.08 1.02 1.47
CA VAL A 97 -5.56 1.64 0.24
C VAL A 97 -5.55 0.63 -0.90
N ALA A 98 -5.00 -0.58 -0.71
CA ALA A 98 -4.96 -1.59 -1.75
C ALA A 98 -6.35 -1.89 -2.35
N ARG A 99 -7.36 -2.03 -1.48
CA ARG A 99 -8.74 -2.32 -1.88
C ARG A 99 -9.44 -1.15 -2.58
N GLU A 100 -9.06 0.07 -2.25
CA GLU A 100 -9.71 1.28 -2.78
C GLU A 100 -9.10 1.72 -4.12
N VAL A 101 -7.78 1.54 -4.31
CA VAL A 101 -7.08 2.13 -5.46
C VAL A 101 -6.66 1.11 -6.52
N LEU A 102 -6.38 -0.16 -6.14
CA LEU A 102 -5.98 -1.16 -7.13
C LEU A 102 -7.21 -1.71 -7.86
N PRO A 103 -7.20 -1.73 -9.19
CA PRO A 103 -8.29 -2.33 -9.98
C PRO A 103 -8.38 -3.84 -9.74
N GLU A 104 -9.56 -4.40 -9.99
CA GLU A 104 -9.75 -5.86 -10.00
C GLU A 104 -9.20 -6.46 -11.29
N HIS A 105 -8.64 -7.67 -11.18
CA HIS A 105 -8.18 -8.49 -12.31
C HIS A 105 -7.04 -7.87 -13.12
N GLU A 106 -6.33 -6.90 -12.57
CA GLU A 106 -5.18 -6.25 -13.21
C GLU A 106 -3.91 -6.52 -12.40
N SER A 107 -2.94 -7.19 -13.04
CA SER A 107 -1.68 -7.57 -12.39
C SER A 107 -0.75 -6.38 -12.22
N HIS A 108 -0.22 -6.26 -11.01
CA HIS A 108 0.84 -5.31 -10.65
C HIS A 108 1.88 -6.04 -9.79
N ALA A 109 2.61 -7.00 -10.37
CA ALA A 109 3.57 -7.83 -9.63
C ALA A 109 4.57 -7.05 -8.78
N PRO A 110 5.15 -5.90 -9.22
CA PRO A 110 6.03 -5.09 -8.37
C PRO A 110 5.33 -4.53 -7.12
N VAL A 111 4.04 -4.18 -7.23
CA VAL A 111 3.24 -3.70 -6.08
C VAL A 111 2.98 -4.83 -5.09
N TYR A 112 2.71 -6.04 -5.59
CA TYR A 112 2.57 -7.24 -4.77
C TYR A 112 3.88 -7.57 -4.03
N GLU A 113 5.01 -7.58 -4.72
CA GLU A 113 6.33 -7.88 -4.13
C GLU A 113 6.70 -6.85 -3.05
N ALA A 114 6.48 -5.57 -3.32
CA ALA A 114 6.68 -4.52 -2.33
C ALA A 114 5.73 -4.65 -1.13
N ALA A 115 4.50 -5.13 -1.34
CA ALA A 115 3.54 -5.40 -0.26
C ALA A 115 4.00 -6.54 0.66
N GLU A 116 4.56 -7.63 0.11
CA GLU A 116 5.13 -8.73 0.90
C GLU A 116 6.25 -8.22 1.84
N ILE A 117 7.18 -7.43 1.29
CA ILE A 117 8.28 -6.83 2.06
C ILE A 117 7.73 -5.87 3.14
N LEU A 118 6.77 -5.04 2.78
CA LEU A 118 6.14 -4.11 3.71
C LEU A 118 5.44 -4.83 4.87
N LEU A 119 4.66 -5.86 4.59
CA LEU A 119 3.92 -6.61 5.61
C LEU A 119 4.86 -7.38 6.55
N ASP A 120 5.96 -7.92 6.02
CA ASP A 120 7.02 -8.52 6.85
C ASP A 120 7.64 -7.47 7.78
N ALA A 121 7.94 -6.29 7.27
CA ALA A 121 8.50 -5.21 8.07
C ALA A 121 7.52 -4.70 9.15
N ILE A 122 6.23 -4.53 8.82
CA ILE A 122 5.20 -4.13 9.79
C ILE A 122 5.07 -5.17 10.92
N ALA A 123 5.16 -6.48 10.57
CA ALA A 123 5.06 -7.56 11.55
C ALA A 123 6.28 -7.67 12.47
N ALA A 124 7.47 -7.27 12.03
CA ALA A 124 8.73 -7.57 12.69
C ALA A 124 9.49 -6.35 13.22
N SER A 125 9.07 -5.12 12.88
CA SER A 125 9.85 -3.93 13.19
C SER A 125 9.02 -2.75 13.70
N GLU A 126 9.72 -1.73 14.20
CA GLU A 126 9.13 -0.51 14.71
C GLU A 126 8.67 0.44 13.61
N PHE A 127 7.79 1.40 13.95
CA PHE A 127 7.21 2.37 13.04
C PHE A 127 8.25 3.09 12.16
N SER A 128 9.36 3.54 12.77
CA SER A 128 10.44 4.24 12.06
C SER A 128 11.09 3.43 10.93
N HIS A 129 11.04 2.09 11.01
CA HIS A 129 11.61 1.21 10.00
C HIS A 129 10.64 0.87 8.89
N TRP A 130 9.37 0.57 9.20
CA TRP A 130 8.43 0.15 8.18
C TRP A 130 7.66 1.31 7.53
N ALA A 131 7.49 2.47 8.20
CA ALA A 131 6.75 3.58 7.61
C ALA A 131 7.38 4.15 6.32
N PRO A 132 8.72 4.25 6.18
CA PRO A 132 9.34 4.58 4.90
C PRO A 132 9.05 3.57 3.79
N LEU A 133 8.95 2.28 4.12
CA LEU A 133 8.57 1.23 3.16
C LEU A 133 7.11 1.37 2.75
N TYR A 134 6.23 1.77 3.67
CA TYR A 134 4.84 2.07 3.37
C TYR A 134 4.72 3.22 2.35
N VAL A 135 5.47 4.32 2.55
CA VAL A 135 5.52 5.44 1.61
C VAL A 135 6.04 4.99 0.24
N ARG A 136 7.10 4.17 0.20
CA ARG A 136 7.63 3.62 -1.06
C ARG A 136 6.63 2.69 -1.75
N TRP A 137 5.88 1.91 -0.99
CA TRP A 137 4.81 1.08 -1.53
C TRP A 137 3.71 1.94 -2.18
N GLU A 138 3.24 3.01 -1.53
CA GLU A 138 2.29 3.95 -2.14
C GLU A 138 2.85 4.64 -3.39
N MET A 139 4.16 4.97 -3.41
CA MET A 139 4.83 5.46 -4.62
C MET A 139 4.78 4.43 -5.75
N GLY A 140 5.03 3.16 -5.46
CA GLY A 140 4.91 2.05 -6.42
C GLY A 140 3.48 1.86 -6.92
N VAL A 141 2.48 2.03 -6.05
CA VAL A 141 1.06 2.03 -6.44
C VAL A 141 0.75 3.17 -7.41
N LEU A 142 1.19 4.39 -7.12
CA LEU A 142 1.02 5.54 -8.02
C LEU A 142 1.67 5.29 -9.38
N ASP A 143 2.87 4.72 -9.40
CA ASP A 143 3.59 4.40 -10.64
C ASP A 143 2.85 3.33 -11.46
N ALA A 144 2.42 2.25 -10.81
CA ALA A 144 1.66 1.16 -11.43
C ALA A 144 0.33 1.63 -12.05
N LEU A 145 -0.31 2.64 -11.45
CA LEU A 145 -1.54 3.25 -11.95
C LEU A 145 -1.30 4.36 -13.00
N GLY A 146 -0.04 4.60 -13.41
CA GLY A 146 0.32 5.61 -14.41
C GLY A 146 0.44 7.03 -13.87
N PHE A 147 0.46 7.21 -12.54
CA PHE A 147 0.59 8.49 -11.86
C PHE A 147 1.94 8.67 -11.15
N GLY A 148 2.97 7.94 -11.57
CA GLY A 148 4.29 7.98 -11.00
C GLY A 148 4.87 9.38 -10.88
N LEU A 149 5.69 9.60 -9.86
CA LEU A 149 6.37 10.86 -9.62
C LEU A 149 7.79 10.82 -10.20
N ASP A 150 8.20 11.87 -10.92
CA ASP A 150 9.58 12.00 -11.41
C ASP A 150 10.44 12.74 -10.37
N LEU A 151 11.09 11.94 -9.51
CA LEU A 151 11.98 12.46 -8.47
C LEU A 151 13.46 12.42 -8.89
N SER A 152 13.75 12.13 -10.16
CA SER A 152 15.12 11.95 -10.67
C SER A 152 15.85 13.26 -10.97
N ARG A 153 15.10 14.31 -11.33
CA ARG A 153 15.66 15.61 -11.72
C ARG A 153 14.73 16.78 -11.42
N CYS A 154 15.33 17.94 -11.22
CA CYS A 154 14.60 19.19 -11.01
C CYS A 154 13.79 19.58 -12.26
N ALA A 155 12.48 19.84 -12.09
CA ALA A 155 11.59 20.23 -13.17
C ALA A 155 11.97 21.58 -13.82
N ALA A 156 12.61 22.48 -13.07
CA ALA A 156 12.98 23.83 -13.53
C ALA A 156 14.38 23.90 -14.14
N THR A 157 15.36 23.20 -13.52
CA THR A 157 16.78 23.34 -13.89
C THR A 157 17.38 22.11 -14.57
N GLY A 158 16.69 20.95 -14.50
CA GLY A 158 17.22 19.67 -15.00
C GLY A 158 18.28 19.03 -14.11
N ARG A 159 18.72 19.67 -13.03
CA ARG A 159 19.72 19.12 -12.07
C ARG A 159 19.22 17.84 -11.43
N THR A 160 20.12 16.89 -11.17
CA THR A 160 19.83 15.59 -10.55
C THR A 160 20.25 15.53 -9.06
N HIS A 161 20.75 16.62 -8.52
CA HIS A 161 21.18 16.77 -7.13
C HIS A 161 20.48 17.96 -6.48
N ASP A 162 20.58 18.05 -5.15
CA ASP A 162 19.96 19.12 -4.35
C ASP A 162 18.45 19.20 -4.54
N LEU A 163 17.80 18.04 -4.67
CA LEU A 163 16.35 17.91 -4.83
C LEU A 163 15.68 17.94 -3.46
N HIS A 164 14.95 19.01 -3.16
CA HIS A 164 14.37 19.26 -1.83
C HIS A 164 12.84 19.32 -1.82
N TYR A 165 12.24 19.50 -2.98
CA TYR A 165 10.79 19.69 -3.07
C TYR A 165 10.17 18.84 -4.18
N VAL A 166 8.84 18.69 -4.12
CA VAL A 166 8.01 18.11 -5.19
C VAL A 166 6.88 19.08 -5.50
N SER A 167 6.67 19.34 -6.78
CA SER A 167 5.57 20.19 -7.25
C SER A 167 4.23 19.44 -7.19
N PRO A 168 3.21 19.94 -6.48
CA PRO A 168 1.89 19.33 -6.45
C PRO A 168 1.24 19.25 -7.83
N ARG A 169 1.55 20.21 -8.71
CA ARG A 169 0.97 20.29 -10.06
C ARG A 169 1.52 19.20 -10.99
N SER A 170 2.84 18.96 -10.97
CA SER A 170 3.50 18.08 -11.95
C SER A 170 3.93 16.73 -11.36
N GLY A 171 4.05 16.59 -10.04
CA GLY A 171 4.64 15.41 -9.40
C GLY A 171 6.15 15.29 -9.62
N ARG A 172 6.82 16.38 -10.03
CA ARG A 172 8.26 16.37 -10.33
C ARG A 172 9.06 17.03 -9.22
N ALA A 173 10.28 16.52 -9.02
CA ALA A 173 11.20 17.11 -8.07
C ALA A 173 11.61 18.55 -8.46
N VAL A 174 11.94 19.35 -7.43
CA VAL A 174 12.43 20.72 -7.58
C VAL A 174 13.63 20.90 -6.63
N SER A 175 14.72 21.50 -7.13
CA SER A 175 15.91 21.78 -6.34
C SER A 175 15.67 22.86 -5.28
N ALA A 176 16.52 22.91 -4.24
CA ALA A 176 16.42 23.90 -3.17
C ALA A 176 16.43 25.34 -3.71
N GLU A 177 17.36 25.63 -4.65
CA GLU A 177 17.49 26.95 -5.30
C GLU A 177 16.20 27.36 -6.04
N ALA A 178 15.70 26.49 -6.93
CA ALA A 178 14.53 26.79 -7.74
C ALA A 178 13.22 26.79 -6.92
N GLY A 179 13.13 25.99 -5.88
CA GLY A 179 11.94 25.84 -5.03
C GLY A 179 11.85 26.85 -3.89
N GLY A 180 12.97 27.42 -3.46
CA GLY A 180 13.05 28.31 -2.30
C GLY A 180 11.99 29.41 -2.26
N PRO A 181 11.77 30.19 -3.35
CA PRO A 181 10.74 31.22 -3.42
C PRO A 181 9.30 30.68 -3.34
N TYR A 182 9.10 29.39 -3.58
CA TYR A 182 7.79 28.73 -3.68
C TYR A 182 7.59 27.63 -2.62
N ARG A 183 8.49 27.54 -1.63
CA ARG A 183 8.52 26.46 -0.62
C ARG A 183 7.17 26.18 0.03
N ASP A 184 6.38 27.21 0.30
CA ASP A 184 5.07 27.11 0.96
C ASP A 184 3.98 26.49 0.05
N ARG A 185 4.26 26.36 -1.26
CA ARG A 185 3.39 25.74 -2.28
C ARG A 185 3.92 24.42 -2.80
N LEU A 186 5.03 23.94 -2.27
CA LEU A 186 5.68 22.70 -2.68
C LEU A 186 5.66 21.69 -1.52
N PHE A 187 5.65 20.41 -1.84
CA PHE A 187 5.88 19.38 -0.84
C PHE A 187 7.37 19.26 -0.53
N ARG A 188 7.72 19.04 0.73
CA ARG A 188 9.08 18.63 1.09
C ARG A 188 9.32 17.24 0.51
N LEU A 189 10.46 17.05 -0.14
CA LEU A 189 10.93 15.75 -0.63
C LEU A 189 11.81 15.11 0.46
N PRO A 190 11.36 14.00 1.09
CA PRO A 190 12.18 13.28 2.07
C PRO A 190 13.43 12.69 1.43
N GLY A 191 14.57 12.71 2.14
CA GLY A 191 15.83 12.21 1.65
C GLY A 191 15.77 10.74 1.19
N PHE A 192 15.03 9.90 1.90
CA PHE A 192 14.88 8.48 1.55
C PHE A 192 14.15 8.24 0.22
N LEU A 193 13.40 9.21 -0.31
CA LEU A 193 12.81 9.17 -1.66
C LEU A 193 13.73 9.79 -2.70
N ALA A 194 14.61 10.70 -2.31
CA ALA A 194 15.59 11.34 -3.19
C ALA A 194 16.88 10.50 -3.43
N GLY A 195 16.91 9.24 -2.93
CA GLY A 195 18.05 8.35 -3.09
C GLY A 195 19.16 8.54 -2.06
N ALA A 196 18.98 9.37 -1.03
CA ALA A 196 19.90 9.48 0.10
C ALA A 196 19.92 8.15 0.88
N ARG A 197 21.06 7.45 0.88
CA ARG A 197 21.20 6.12 1.50
C ARG A 197 21.71 6.17 2.93
N ASP A 198 22.49 7.22 3.26
CA ASP A 198 23.24 7.30 4.51
C ASP A 198 22.68 8.33 5.51
N THR A 199 21.52 8.91 5.21
CA THR A 199 20.88 9.86 6.12
C THR A 199 19.85 9.13 6.98
N PRO A 200 19.93 9.22 8.31
CA PRO A 200 18.88 8.69 9.19
C PRO A 200 17.52 9.27 8.81
N ILE A 201 16.53 8.41 8.70
CA ILE A 201 15.16 8.82 8.41
C ILE A 201 14.52 9.25 9.71
N ASP A 202 14.18 10.52 9.83
CA ASP A 202 13.46 11.04 10.98
C ASP A 202 11.93 10.99 10.78
N ARG A 203 11.21 11.35 11.84
CA ARG A 203 9.75 11.36 11.81
C ARG A 203 9.17 12.41 10.87
N ASN A 204 9.82 13.56 10.72
CA ASN A 204 9.40 14.60 9.79
C ASN A 204 9.54 14.14 8.34
N ASP A 205 10.52 13.27 8.05
CA ASP A 205 10.66 12.65 6.75
C ASP A 205 9.51 11.70 6.45
N ILE A 206 9.10 10.89 7.45
CA ILE A 206 7.96 9.97 7.33
C ILE A 206 6.67 10.76 7.11
N GLU A 207 6.42 11.80 7.92
CA GLU A 207 5.24 12.65 7.79
C GLU A 207 5.19 13.34 6.41
N ALA A 208 6.32 13.90 5.96
CA ALA A 208 6.42 14.51 4.65
C ALA A 208 6.16 13.51 3.52
N GLY A 209 6.69 12.28 3.65
CA GLY A 209 6.44 11.20 2.70
C GLY A 209 4.96 10.78 2.63
N LEU A 210 4.34 10.57 3.77
CA LEU A 210 2.92 10.22 3.87
C LEU A 210 2.02 11.34 3.33
N ARG A 211 2.34 12.60 3.63
CA ARG A 211 1.62 13.76 3.10
C ARG A 211 1.74 13.85 1.58
N LEU A 212 2.93 13.59 1.05
CA LEU A 212 3.20 13.60 -0.39
C LEU A 212 2.37 12.54 -1.11
N THR A 213 2.49 11.27 -0.70
CA THR A 213 1.79 10.16 -1.36
C THR A 213 0.27 10.25 -1.18
N GLY A 214 -0.19 10.62 0.01
CA GLY A 214 -1.61 10.83 0.29
C GLY A 214 -2.24 11.92 -0.60
N PHE A 215 -1.53 13.01 -0.84
CA PHE A 215 -1.99 14.05 -1.76
C PHE A 215 -2.16 13.52 -3.20
N PHE A 216 -1.17 12.81 -3.74
CA PHE A 216 -1.25 12.32 -5.11
C PHE A 216 -2.25 11.17 -5.26
N LEU A 217 -2.41 10.30 -4.25
CA LEU A 217 -3.49 9.31 -4.23
C LEU A 217 -4.87 9.97 -4.26
N LEU A 218 -5.05 11.04 -3.48
CA LEU A 218 -6.31 11.78 -3.48
C LEU A 218 -6.55 12.50 -4.81
N GLU A 219 -5.60 13.30 -5.27
CA GLU A 219 -5.80 14.18 -6.43
C GLU A 219 -5.86 13.42 -7.75
N ARG A 220 -5.11 12.34 -7.90
CA ARG A 220 -4.96 11.67 -9.19
C ARG A 220 -5.71 10.35 -9.32
N VAL A 221 -5.91 9.64 -8.20
CA VAL A 221 -6.56 8.32 -8.22
C VAL A 221 -7.98 8.39 -7.69
N LEU A 222 -8.18 8.93 -6.50
CA LEU A 222 -9.47 8.87 -5.80
C LEU A 222 -10.40 10.02 -6.18
N GLY A 223 -9.90 11.25 -6.21
CA GLY A 223 -10.69 12.47 -6.46
C GLY A 223 -11.44 12.48 -7.79
N PRO A 224 -10.85 12.04 -8.91
CA PRO A 224 -11.57 11.93 -10.19
C PRO A 224 -12.81 11.04 -10.12
N HIS A 225 -12.84 10.07 -9.19
CA HIS A 225 -13.96 9.17 -8.92
C HIS A 225 -14.82 9.61 -7.72
N GLN A 226 -14.64 10.84 -7.22
CA GLN A 226 -15.34 11.39 -6.04
C GLN A 226 -15.13 10.54 -4.76
N ARG A 227 -14.01 9.82 -4.67
CA ARG A 227 -13.62 9.03 -3.50
C ARG A 227 -12.68 9.84 -2.60
N GLN A 228 -12.62 9.45 -1.34
CA GLN A 228 -11.78 10.08 -0.32
C GLN A 228 -10.67 9.12 0.13
N ILE A 229 -9.63 9.67 0.73
CA ILE A 229 -8.61 8.85 1.40
C ILE A 229 -9.28 7.97 2.46
N PRO A 230 -9.03 6.65 2.47
CA PRO A 230 -9.60 5.75 3.46
C PRO A 230 -9.29 6.20 4.90
N ALA A 231 -10.28 6.15 5.79
CA ALA A 231 -10.10 6.56 7.19
C ALA A 231 -8.98 5.79 7.91
N ALA A 232 -8.72 4.55 7.51
CA ALA A 232 -7.59 3.78 8.04
C ALA A 232 -6.24 4.42 7.66
N ARG A 233 -6.11 4.94 6.44
CA ARG A 233 -4.91 5.64 5.98
C ARG A 233 -4.73 6.99 6.71
N SER A 234 -5.83 7.73 6.94
CA SER A 234 -5.77 8.98 7.73
C SER A 234 -5.35 8.72 9.18
N ARG A 235 -5.67 7.54 9.76
CA ARG A 235 -5.17 7.17 11.10
C ARG A 235 -3.66 6.92 11.10
N LEU A 236 -3.10 6.45 10.00
CA LEU A 236 -1.65 6.32 9.85
C LEU A 236 -0.96 7.69 9.82
N ASP A 237 -1.54 8.68 9.11
CA ASP A 237 -1.05 10.07 9.13
C ASP A 237 -1.05 10.63 10.56
N ALA A 238 -2.15 10.42 11.28
CA ALA A 238 -2.26 10.85 12.67
C ALA A 238 -1.25 10.15 13.62
N LEU A 239 -0.86 8.91 13.32
CA LEU A 239 0.19 8.20 14.06
C LEU A 239 1.55 8.84 13.82
N ALA A 240 1.85 9.25 12.58
CA ALA A 240 3.09 9.94 12.25
C ALA A 240 3.20 11.32 12.91
N GLY A 241 2.10 12.07 13.07
CA GLY A 241 2.08 13.41 13.66
C GLY A 241 2.04 13.48 15.22
N ARG A 242 1.73 12.39 15.93
CA ARG A 242 1.38 12.46 17.38
C ARG A 242 2.53 12.59 18.36
N GLU A 243 3.79 12.42 17.98
CA GLU A 243 4.93 12.51 18.90
C GLU A 243 5.78 13.79 18.73
N SER A 244 5.21 14.82 18.08
CA SER A 244 5.82 16.16 18.01
C SER A 244 5.27 17.13 19.06
N ALA A 245 4.57 16.62 20.07
CA ALA A 245 4.03 17.42 21.19
C ALA A 245 4.71 17.07 22.51
#